data_73cf3efc11363f06199b2c334fda0496
#
_entry.id   73cf3efc11363f06199b2c334fda0496
#
_cell.length_a   1.000
_cell.length_b   1.000
_cell.length_c   1.000
_cell.angle_alpha   90.00
_cell.angle_beta   90.00
_cell.angle_gamma   90.00
#
_symmetry.space_group_name_H-M   'P 1'
#
loop_
_entity.id
_entity.type
_entity.pdbx_description
1 polymer ?
#
loop_
_entity_poly.entity_id
_entity_poly.type
_entity_poly.pdbx_seq_one_letter_code
_entity_poly.pdbx_strand_id
1 'polypeptide(L)'
;MATLVFDQEYRIARDTPSDINEHIEILKSLADEVNHVTEMGTRTGVSTRAFLASDVTLRAYDLFLDGRVQELFRHAKENGKDAEYIQGNVLEQ
;
A
#
# COMPACT_ATOMS: atom_id res chain seq x y z
N MET A 1 12.69 -7.48 11.09
CA MET A 1 11.25 -7.72 11.24
C MET A 1 10.48 -6.92 10.20
N ALA A 2 9.58 -7.61 9.51
CA ALA A 2 8.83 -7.04 8.38
C ALA A 2 8.09 -5.74 8.73
N THR A 3 7.43 -5.72 9.88
CA THR A 3 6.62 -4.60 10.33
C THR A 3 7.41 -3.29 10.43
N LEU A 4 8.67 -3.36 10.88
CA LEU A 4 9.50 -2.18 11.04
C LEU A 4 9.81 -1.51 9.69
N VAL A 5 10.03 -2.30 8.63
CA VAL A 5 10.32 -1.78 7.30
C VAL A 5 9.12 -0.99 6.77
N PHE A 6 7.92 -1.55 6.90
CA PHE A 6 6.71 -0.90 6.40
C PHE A 6 6.30 0.29 7.26
N ASP A 7 6.55 0.25 8.56
CA ASP A 7 6.35 1.42 9.43
C ASP A 7 7.24 2.59 9.01
N GLN A 8 8.49 2.29 8.65
CA GLN A 8 9.43 3.30 8.18
C GLN A 8 8.99 3.88 6.84
N GLU A 9 8.58 3.03 5.90
CA GLU A 9 8.05 3.46 4.60
C GLU A 9 6.80 4.33 4.76
N TYR A 10 5.92 3.96 5.68
CA TYR A 10 4.74 4.73 6.01
C TYR A 10 5.10 6.13 6.52
N ARG A 11 6.05 6.23 7.45
CA ARG A 11 6.47 7.52 8.00
C ARG A 11 7.08 8.42 6.93
N ILE A 12 7.88 7.86 6.04
CA ILE A 12 8.47 8.60 4.93
C ILE A 12 7.37 9.15 4.02
N ALA A 13 6.40 8.32 3.67
CA ALA A 13 5.27 8.75 2.82
C ALA A 13 4.45 9.84 3.48
N ARG A 14 4.19 9.70 4.78
CA ARG A 14 3.43 10.69 5.55
C ARG A 14 4.11 12.05 5.57
N ASP A 15 5.43 12.05 5.74
CA ASP A 15 6.20 13.27 5.95
C ASP A 15 6.75 13.88 4.65
N THR A 16 6.65 13.16 3.53
CA THR A 16 7.12 13.65 2.23
C THR A 16 5.98 14.38 1.50
N PRO A 17 6.15 15.65 1.12
CA PRO A 17 5.08 16.37 0.41
C PRO A 17 4.64 15.66 -0.88
N SER A 18 3.35 15.48 -1.02
CA SER A 18 2.71 14.91 -2.21
C SER A 18 1.27 15.39 -2.25
N ASP A 19 0.51 15.00 -3.28
CA ASP A 19 -0.90 15.39 -3.38
C ASP A 19 -1.79 14.68 -2.35
N ILE A 20 -1.31 13.63 -1.70
CA ILE A 20 -2.13 12.87 -0.73
C ILE A 20 -1.45 12.65 0.63
N ASN A 21 -0.25 13.19 0.84
CA ASN A 21 0.47 12.91 2.10
C ASN A 21 -0.29 13.36 3.35
N GLU A 22 -1.13 14.37 3.24
CA GLU A 22 -1.94 14.86 4.36
C GLU A 22 -2.99 13.85 4.81
N HIS A 23 -3.34 12.89 3.95
CA HIS A 23 -4.37 11.90 4.23
C HIS A 23 -3.80 10.55 4.70
N ILE A 24 -2.48 10.40 4.71
CA ILE A 24 -1.82 9.11 4.98
C ILE A 24 -2.14 8.59 6.38
N GLU A 25 -2.14 9.45 7.39
CA GLU A 25 -2.47 9.04 8.76
C GLU A 25 -3.92 8.56 8.86
N ILE A 26 -4.84 9.24 8.18
CA ILE A 26 -6.25 8.87 8.19
C ILE A 26 -6.43 7.51 7.51
N LEU A 27 -5.75 7.32 6.36
CA LEU A 27 -5.84 6.05 5.64
C LEU A 27 -5.31 4.89 6.47
N LYS A 28 -4.19 5.09 7.18
CA LYS A 28 -3.66 4.05 8.06
C LYS A 28 -4.62 3.74 9.20
N SER A 29 -5.18 4.77 9.83
CA SER A 29 -6.15 4.59 10.91
C SER A 29 -7.37 3.79 10.46
N LEU A 30 -7.88 4.07 9.27
CA LEU A 30 -9.00 3.33 8.70
C LEU A 30 -8.62 1.88 8.39
N ALA A 31 -7.41 1.68 7.84
CA ALA A 31 -6.91 0.34 7.53
C ALA A 31 -6.73 -0.50 8.80
N ASP A 32 -6.31 0.12 9.91
CA ASP A 32 -6.13 -0.58 11.18
C ASP A 32 -7.45 -1.11 11.77
N GLU A 33 -8.58 -0.60 11.29
CA GLU A 33 -9.91 -0.99 11.77
C GLU A 33 -10.56 -2.09 10.92
N VAL A 34 -9.93 -2.51 9.81
CA VAL A 34 -10.50 -3.49 8.88
C VAL A 34 -9.53 -4.63 8.64
N ASN A 35 -10.02 -5.71 8.00
CA ASN A 35 -9.21 -6.89 7.70
C ASN A 35 -8.76 -6.93 6.23
N HIS A 36 -9.40 -6.14 5.37
CA HIS A 36 -9.14 -6.15 3.93
C HIS A 36 -9.23 -4.74 3.37
N VAL A 37 -8.30 -4.41 2.48
CA VAL A 37 -8.30 -3.15 1.73
C VAL A 37 -8.15 -3.47 0.24
N THR A 38 -8.99 -2.84 -0.57
CA THR A 38 -8.84 -2.82 -2.03
C THR A 38 -8.44 -1.41 -2.42
N GLU A 39 -7.28 -1.28 -3.05
CA GLU A 39 -6.77 0.00 -3.52
C GLU A 39 -6.86 0.07 -5.03
N MET A 40 -7.45 1.14 -5.56
CA MET A 40 -7.56 1.37 -6.99
C MET A 40 -6.71 2.58 -7.36
N GLY A 41 -5.75 2.37 -8.30
CA GLY A 41 -4.84 3.43 -8.70
C GLY A 41 -3.71 3.65 -7.69
N THR A 42 -2.76 2.73 -7.64
CA THR A 42 -1.64 2.79 -6.69
C THR A 42 -0.64 3.89 -7.02
N ARG A 43 -0.50 4.21 -8.31
CA ARG A 43 0.48 5.17 -8.80
C ARG A 43 1.88 4.85 -8.27
N THR A 44 2.51 5.76 -7.51
CA THR A 44 3.84 5.55 -6.95
C THR A 44 3.84 4.92 -5.56
N GLY A 45 2.67 4.54 -5.07
CA GLY A 45 2.54 3.77 -3.84
C GLY A 45 2.52 4.58 -2.55
N VAL A 46 2.15 5.86 -2.60
CA VAL A 46 2.11 6.70 -1.40
C VAL A 46 1.05 6.21 -0.42
N SER A 47 -0.19 6.02 -0.88
CA SER A 47 -1.26 5.45 -0.05
C SER A 47 -0.99 3.98 0.27
N THR A 48 -0.39 3.25 -0.67
CA THR A 48 -0.03 1.84 -0.50
C THR A 48 0.84 1.62 0.73
N ARG A 49 1.76 2.54 1.00
CA ARG A 49 2.64 2.45 2.18
C ARG A 49 1.86 2.49 3.48
N ALA A 50 0.78 3.26 3.54
CA ALA A 50 -0.10 3.29 4.72
C ALA A 50 -0.76 1.92 4.94
N PHE A 51 -1.25 1.31 3.86
CA PHE A 51 -1.94 0.02 3.95
C PHE A 51 -0.97 -1.11 4.28
N LEU A 52 0.24 -1.10 3.71
CA LEU A 52 1.25 -2.11 4.02
C LEU A 52 1.78 -2.02 5.45
N ALA A 53 1.67 -0.85 6.09
CA ALA A 53 2.02 -0.69 7.50
C ALA A 53 0.93 -1.20 8.43
N SER A 54 -0.24 -1.54 7.90
CA SER A 54 -1.35 -2.11 8.65
C SER A 54 -1.42 -3.62 8.44
N ASP A 55 -2.06 -4.33 9.35
CA ASP A 55 -2.20 -5.78 9.27
C ASP A 55 -3.49 -6.11 8.51
N VAL A 56 -3.47 -5.92 7.20
CA VAL A 56 -4.63 -6.14 6.33
C VAL A 56 -4.25 -7.01 5.14
N THR A 57 -5.25 -7.68 4.57
CA THR A 57 -5.15 -8.25 3.24
C THR A 57 -5.30 -7.11 2.24
N LEU A 58 -4.33 -6.92 1.37
CA LEU A 58 -4.31 -5.82 0.42
C LEU A 58 -4.37 -6.34 -1.02
N ARG A 59 -5.32 -5.82 -1.78
CA ARG A 59 -5.41 -6.07 -3.23
C ARG A 59 -5.37 -4.70 -3.90
N ALA A 60 -4.30 -4.44 -4.63
CA ALA A 60 -4.06 -3.15 -5.28
C ALA A 60 -4.08 -3.31 -6.79
N TYR A 61 -4.79 -2.43 -7.46
CA TYR A 61 -4.98 -2.46 -8.91
C TYR A 61 -4.49 -1.16 -9.53
N ASP A 62 -3.81 -1.26 -10.68
CA ASP A 62 -3.47 -0.10 -11.49
C ASP A 62 -3.42 -0.53 -12.97
N LEU A 63 -3.64 0.44 -13.85
CA LEU A 63 -3.55 0.22 -15.28
C LEU A 63 -2.10 -0.04 -15.72
N PHE A 64 -1.15 0.60 -15.03
CA PHE A 64 0.28 0.44 -15.29
C PHE A 64 1.00 0.14 -13.99
N LEU A 65 1.82 -0.91 -13.99
CA LEU A 65 2.57 -1.28 -12.80
C LEU A 65 3.85 -0.43 -12.68
N ASP A 66 4.03 0.19 -11.52
CA ASP A 66 5.24 0.95 -11.17
C ASP A 66 6.27 0.00 -10.56
N GLY A 67 7.51 0.07 -11.04
CA GLY A 67 8.57 -0.83 -10.58
C GLY A 67 8.87 -0.72 -9.08
N ARG A 68 8.77 0.49 -8.52
CA ARG A 68 9.00 0.69 -7.08
C ARG A 68 7.88 0.06 -6.25
N VAL A 69 6.65 0.14 -6.73
CA VAL A 69 5.51 -0.49 -6.06
C VAL A 69 5.60 -2.01 -6.18
N GLN A 70 6.04 -2.53 -7.33
CA GLN A 70 6.28 -3.96 -7.50
C GLN A 70 7.28 -4.48 -6.46
N GLU A 71 8.37 -3.73 -6.21
CA GLU A 71 9.35 -4.09 -5.18
C GLU A 71 8.76 -4.06 -3.77
N LEU A 72 7.91 -3.08 -3.47
CA LEU A 72 7.22 -3.04 -2.17
C LEU A 72 6.37 -4.29 -1.96
N PHE A 73 5.62 -4.70 -2.97
CA PHE A 73 4.76 -5.88 -2.86
C PHE A 73 5.56 -7.18 -2.81
N ARG A 74 6.66 -7.25 -3.59
CA ARG A 74 7.55 -8.41 -3.51
C ARG A 74 8.10 -8.57 -2.09
N HIS A 75 8.57 -7.48 -1.51
CA HIS A 75 9.10 -7.46 -0.16
C HIS A 75 8.02 -7.82 0.87
N ALA A 76 6.80 -7.31 0.67
CA ALA A 76 5.67 -7.64 1.54
C ALA A 76 5.38 -9.14 1.55
N LYS A 77 5.34 -9.76 0.38
CA LYS A 77 5.10 -11.19 0.26
C LYS A 77 6.22 -12.01 0.90
N GLU A 78 7.47 -11.61 0.71
CA GLU A 78 8.62 -12.28 1.32
C GLU A 78 8.55 -12.24 2.84
N ASN A 79 7.86 -11.27 3.40
CA ASN A 79 7.69 -11.09 4.84
C ASN A 79 6.33 -11.57 5.35
N GLY A 80 5.62 -12.36 4.56
CA GLY A 80 4.40 -13.03 4.99
C GLY A 80 3.13 -12.18 4.93
N LYS A 81 3.16 -11.02 4.29
CA LYS A 81 1.95 -10.21 4.12
C LYS A 81 1.11 -10.74 2.98
N ASP A 82 -0.20 -10.72 3.14
CA ASP A 82 -1.15 -11.10 2.10
C ASP A 82 -1.47 -9.86 1.25
N ALA A 83 -0.58 -9.56 0.30
CA ALA A 83 -0.67 -8.39 -0.54
C ALA A 83 -0.41 -8.75 -2.00
N GLU A 84 -1.28 -8.29 -2.90
CA GLU A 84 -1.15 -8.52 -4.34
C GLU A 84 -1.27 -7.20 -5.10
N TYR A 85 -0.41 -7.01 -6.08
CA TYR A 85 -0.39 -5.84 -6.96
C TYR A 85 -0.75 -6.32 -8.36
N ILE A 86 -1.88 -5.89 -8.88
CA ILE A 86 -2.52 -6.48 -10.06
C ILE A 86 -2.66 -5.42 -11.14
N GLN A 87 -2.17 -5.70 -12.34
CA GLN A 87 -2.39 -4.83 -13.49
C GLN A 87 -3.78 -5.07 -14.04
N GLY A 88 -4.55 -4.00 -14.17
CA GLY A 88 -5.89 -4.05 -14.72
C GLY A 88 -6.84 -3.12 -14.01
N ASN A 89 -8.08 -3.09 -14.49
CA ASN A 89 -9.14 -2.30 -13.90
C ASN A 89 -10.04 -3.24 -13.08
N VAL A 90 -10.23 -2.92 -11.82
CA VAL A 90 -11.04 -3.76 -10.92
C VAL A 90 -12.46 -3.97 -11.45
N LEU A 91 -12.99 -3.00 -12.21
CA LEU A 91 -14.33 -3.11 -12.80
C LEU A 91 -14.41 -4.12 -13.95
N GLU A 92 -13.27 -4.54 -14.48
CA GLU A 92 -13.19 -5.52 -15.58
C GLU A 92 -12.87 -6.93 -15.09
N GLN A 93 -12.63 -7.08 -13.81
CA GLN A 93 -12.20 -8.36 -13.20
C GLN A 93 -13.38 -9.31 -12.91
#